data_98493340571257704a586f01e37fa5b5
#
_entry.id   98493340571257704a586f01e37fa5b5
#
_cell.length_a   1.000
_cell.length_b   1.000
_cell.length_c   1.000
_cell.angle_alpha   90.00
_cell.angle_beta   90.00
_cell.angle_gamma   90.00
#
_symmetry.space_group_name_H-M   'P 1'
#
loop_
_entity.id
_entity.type
_entity.pdbx_description
1 polymer ?
#
loop_
_entity_poly.entity_id
_entity_poly.type
_entity_poly.pdbx_seq_one_letter_code
_entity_poly.pdbx_strand_id
1 'polypeptide(L)'
;MVVKIDKQPIPITEIEQSAFCQTDEELASKTLEQEFDSGVRWQKLPVSYMRTSPEELEQKISDAKEKLGNKIMILGHHYQRDEVIQFADIRGDSFKLSQHAADSPDAEFIIFCGVHFMAETADILSDIEQKVILPNLTAGCSMADMAHIDDVLDCWDDLTEILGENSVIPMTYMNSTAAIKSLCGENGGIVCTSSNASAAFDWAFEKGDKILFLPDQ
;
A
#
# COMPACT_ATOMS: atom_id res chain seq x y z
N MET A 1 16.86 -35.43 -4.75
CA MET A 1 16.53 -35.87 -3.36
C MET A 1 15.64 -34.79 -2.78
N VAL A 2 14.32 -35.03 -2.70
CA VAL A 2 13.38 -34.01 -2.22
C VAL A 2 13.43 -34.05 -0.70
N VAL A 3 13.99 -33.02 -0.08
CA VAL A 3 13.94 -32.86 1.37
C VAL A 3 12.50 -32.54 1.77
N LYS A 4 11.79 -33.48 2.35
CA LYS A 4 10.53 -33.19 3.03
C LYS A 4 10.84 -32.37 4.28
N ILE A 5 10.57 -31.07 4.20
CA ILE A 5 10.54 -30.21 5.37
C ILE A 5 9.27 -30.59 6.14
N ASP A 6 9.43 -31.19 7.30
CA ASP A 6 8.33 -31.46 8.24
C ASP A 6 7.89 -30.10 8.80
N LYS A 7 6.82 -29.58 8.24
CA LYS A 7 6.23 -28.29 8.67
C LYS A 7 5.53 -28.52 10.01
N GLN A 8 6.28 -28.43 11.10
CA GLN A 8 5.66 -28.19 12.40
C GLN A 8 5.09 -26.77 12.39
N PRO A 9 3.83 -26.57 12.74
CA PRO A 9 3.30 -25.21 12.87
C PRO A 9 4.10 -24.49 13.94
N ILE A 10 4.66 -23.34 13.58
CA ILE A 10 5.31 -22.45 14.54
C ILE A 10 4.21 -21.98 15.49
N PRO A 11 4.33 -22.20 16.81
CA PRO A 11 3.32 -21.75 17.75
C PRO A 11 3.28 -20.22 17.72
N ILE A 12 2.16 -19.66 17.29
CA ILE A 12 1.90 -18.23 17.35
C ILE A 12 1.86 -17.85 18.82
N THR A 13 2.71 -16.93 19.26
CA THR A 13 2.73 -16.44 20.63
C THR A 13 1.48 -15.59 20.91
N GLU A 14 1.07 -15.47 22.18
CA GLU A 14 -0.06 -14.60 22.56
C GLU A 14 0.15 -13.14 22.13
N ILE A 15 1.43 -12.70 22.06
CA ILE A 15 1.80 -11.36 21.61
C ILE A 15 1.54 -11.22 20.11
N GLU A 16 1.91 -12.21 19.30
CA GLU A 16 1.65 -12.21 17.85
C GLU A 16 0.14 -12.32 17.56
N GLN A 17 -0.59 -13.13 18.34
CA GLN A 17 -2.05 -13.18 18.23
C GLN A 17 -2.70 -11.83 18.56
N SER A 18 -2.22 -11.12 19.58
CA SER A 18 -2.75 -9.79 19.93
C SER A 18 -2.39 -8.70 18.91
N ALA A 19 -1.29 -8.85 18.19
CA ALA A 19 -0.89 -7.90 17.14
C ALA A 19 -1.70 -8.06 15.85
N PHE A 20 -2.20 -9.28 15.56
CA PHE A 20 -2.92 -9.58 14.32
C PHE A 20 -4.42 -9.82 14.49
N CYS A 21 -4.89 -10.13 15.70
CA CYS A 21 -6.30 -10.34 16.00
C CYS A 21 -6.78 -9.22 16.91
N GLN A 22 -7.35 -8.18 16.33
CA GLN A 22 -8.16 -7.24 17.10
C GLN A 22 -9.33 -8.01 17.70
N THR A 23 -9.55 -7.86 19.00
CA THR A 23 -10.73 -8.42 19.67
C THR A 23 -11.99 -7.70 19.21
N ASP A 24 -13.15 -8.34 19.29
CA ASP A 24 -14.44 -7.71 18.95
C ASP A 24 -14.70 -6.39 19.73
N GLU A 25 -14.08 -6.22 20.90
CA GLU A 25 -14.13 -4.98 21.68
C GLU A 25 -13.24 -3.88 21.09
N GLU A 26 -12.13 -4.22 20.46
CA GLU A 26 -11.23 -3.28 19.76
C GLU A 26 -11.75 -2.90 18.36
N LEU A 27 -12.55 -3.78 17.76
CA LEU A 27 -13.30 -3.52 16.53
C LEU A 27 -14.58 -2.71 16.77
N ALA A 28 -15.01 -2.55 18.04
CA ALA A 28 -16.12 -1.66 18.37
C ALA A 28 -15.75 -0.25 17.91
N SER A 29 -16.51 0.28 16.97
CA SER A 29 -16.29 1.58 16.37
C SER A 29 -16.17 2.66 17.45
N LYS A 30 -14.94 3.12 17.71
CA LYS A 30 -14.68 4.28 18.54
C LYS A 30 -15.27 5.50 17.85
N THR A 31 -15.82 6.42 18.62
CA THR A 31 -16.25 7.69 18.06
C THR A 31 -14.99 8.45 17.56
N LEU A 32 -15.14 9.29 16.55
CA LEU A 32 -14.05 10.14 16.03
C LEU A 32 -13.33 10.91 17.16
N GLU A 33 -14.06 11.35 18.21
CA GLU A 33 -13.49 12.01 19.37
C GLU A 33 -12.61 11.07 20.21
N GLN A 34 -13.03 9.83 20.41
CA GLN A 34 -12.26 8.81 21.13
C GLN A 34 -11.00 8.39 20.38
N GLU A 35 -11.05 8.38 19.06
CA GLU A 35 -9.88 8.13 18.23
C GLU A 35 -8.90 9.30 18.26
N PHE A 36 -9.37 10.54 18.23
CA PHE A 36 -8.56 11.74 18.44
C PHE A 36 -7.81 11.72 19.78
N ASP A 37 -8.50 11.34 20.85
CA ASP A 37 -7.94 11.30 22.20
C ASP A 37 -6.93 10.14 22.39
N SER A 38 -7.01 9.10 21.56
CA SER A 38 -6.09 7.95 21.61
C SER A 38 -4.68 8.24 21.08
N GLY A 39 -4.44 9.44 20.55
CA GLY A 39 -3.12 9.86 20.06
C GLY A 39 -2.69 9.23 18.75
N VAL A 40 -3.61 8.58 18.03
CA VAL A 40 -3.37 8.10 16.66
C VAL A 40 -2.96 9.29 15.79
N ARG A 41 -1.98 9.12 14.91
CA ARG A 41 -1.51 10.17 13.99
C ARG A 41 -2.58 10.49 12.94
N TRP A 42 -3.60 11.21 13.33
CA TRP A 42 -4.64 11.67 12.42
C TRP A 42 -4.24 12.98 11.76
N GLN A 43 -4.50 13.08 10.49
CA GLN A 43 -4.50 14.36 9.82
C GLN A 43 -5.59 15.21 10.45
N LYS A 44 -5.24 16.43 10.93
CA LYS A 44 -6.22 17.35 11.52
C LYS A 44 -7.30 17.68 10.50
N LEU A 45 -8.48 17.11 10.68
CA LEU A 45 -9.66 17.52 9.91
C LEU A 45 -10.21 18.83 10.49
N PRO A 46 -10.63 19.77 9.63
CA PRO A 46 -11.34 20.94 10.10
C PRO A 46 -12.61 20.53 10.89
N VAL A 47 -12.80 21.11 12.06
CA VAL A 47 -13.96 20.82 12.94
C VAL A 47 -15.31 21.00 12.20
N SER A 48 -15.35 21.85 11.18
CA SER A 48 -16.52 22.01 10.31
C SER A 48 -16.94 20.71 9.64
N TYR A 49 -16.01 19.90 9.17
CA TYR A 49 -16.33 18.61 8.52
C TYR A 49 -16.85 17.58 9.52
N MET A 50 -16.34 17.58 10.75
CA MET A 50 -16.80 16.68 11.80
C MET A 50 -18.25 16.95 12.24
N ARG A 51 -18.77 18.15 11.99
CA ARG A 51 -20.14 18.58 12.32
C ARG A 51 -21.10 18.55 11.13
N THR A 52 -20.58 18.25 9.95
CA THR A 52 -21.37 18.19 8.71
C THR A 52 -22.06 16.83 8.64
N SER A 53 -23.34 16.80 8.27
CA SER A 53 -24.04 15.53 8.11
C SER A 53 -23.50 14.72 6.93
N PRO A 54 -23.66 13.38 6.93
CA PRO A 54 -23.26 12.54 5.80
C PRO A 54 -23.84 13.04 4.45
N GLU A 55 -25.13 13.37 4.44
CA GLU A 55 -25.82 13.83 3.21
C GLU A 55 -25.25 15.16 2.71
N GLU A 56 -24.91 16.06 3.62
CA GLU A 56 -24.27 17.33 3.26
C GLU A 56 -22.83 17.13 2.73
N LEU A 57 -22.09 16.15 3.29
CA LEU A 57 -20.76 15.77 2.80
C LEU A 57 -20.86 15.17 1.40
N GLU A 58 -21.81 14.27 1.17
CA GLU A 58 -22.04 13.66 -0.14
C GLU A 58 -22.35 14.71 -1.20
N GLN A 59 -23.21 15.68 -0.87
CA GLN A 59 -23.51 16.78 -1.78
C GLN A 59 -22.29 17.62 -2.09
N LYS A 60 -21.48 17.97 -1.08
CA LYS A 60 -20.23 18.73 -1.26
C LYS A 60 -19.22 18.01 -2.16
N ILE A 61 -19.09 16.69 -2.00
CA ILE A 61 -18.21 15.88 -2.86
C ILE A 61 -18.72 15.88 -4.29
N SER A 62 -20.02 15.69 -4.49
CA SER A 62 -20.65 15.71 -5.82
C SER A 62 -20.48 17.05 -6.52
N ASP A 63 -20.74 18.15 -5.80
CA ASP A 63 -20.56 19.51 -6.33
C ASP A 63 -19.10 19.80 -6.69
N ALA A 64 -18.15 19.31 -5.88
CA ALA A 64 -16.73 19.48 -6.15
C ALA A 64 -16.30 18.67 -7.40
N LYS A 65 -16.78 17.43 -7.55
CA LYS A 65 -16.55 16.62 -8.75
C LYS A 65 -17.09 17.30 -10.02
N GLU A 66 -18.33 17.77 -9.96
CA GLU A 66 -18.95 18.46 -11.09
C GLU A 66 -18.15 19.71 -11.49
N LYS A 67 -17.71 20.50 -10.49
CA LYS A 67 -16.93 21.72 -10.72
C LYS A 67 -15.55 21.44 -11.32
N LEU A 68 -14.89 20.38 -10.89
CA LEU A 68 -13.55 20.02 -11.35
C LEU A 68 -13.58 19.26 -12.68
N GLY A 69 -14.66 18.55 -12.96
CA GLY A 69 -14.83 17.79 -14.20
C GLY A 69 -13.68 16.79 -14.42
N ASN A 70 -13.13 16.77 -15.63
CA ASN A 70 -12.07 15.84 -16.02
C ASN A 70 -10.71 16.09 -15.34
N LYS A 71 -10.59 17.21 -14.59
CA LYS A 71 -9.35 17.51 -13.85
C LYS A 71 -9.17 16.65 -12.61
N ILE A 72 -10.22 16.00 -12.13
CA ILE A 72 -10.19 15.12 -10.97
C ILE A 72 -10.58 13.70 -11.35
N MET A 73 -9.85 12.74 -10.82
CA MET A 73 -10.20 11.33 -10.87
C MET A 73 -10.21 10.78 -9.45
N ILE A 74 -11.24 10.03 -9.11
CA ILE A 74 -11.34 9.32 -7.82
C ILE A 74 -11.17 7.82 -8.08
N LEU A 75 -10.09 7.26 -7.56
CA LEU A 75 -9.80 5.83 -7.61
C LEU A 75 -10.21 5.19 -6.28
N GLY A 76 -11.02 4.14 -6.32
CA GLY A 76 -11.52 3.47 -5.13
C GLY A 76 -11.15 2.00 -5.07
N HIS A 77 -10.39 1.60 -4.04
CA HIS A 77 -10.14 0.18 -3.82
C HIS A 77 -11.42 -0.54 -3.39
N HIS A 78 -11.62 -1.76 -3.85
CA HIS A 78 -12.87 -2.51 -3.71
C HIS A 78 -13.30 -2.79 -2.25
N TYR A 79 -12.40 -2.66 -1.27
CA TYR A 79 -12.74 -2.82 0.15
C TYR A 79 -13.24 -1.54 0.81
N GLN A 80 -13.24 -0.42 0.09
CA GLN A 80 -13.76 0.84 0.65
C GLN A 80 -15.25 0.73 0.97
N ARG A 81 -15.68 1.46 2.00
CA ARG A 81 -17.08 1.54 2.41
C ARG A 81 -17.94 2.13 1.29
N ASP A 82 -19.20 1.76 1.25
CA ASP A 82 -20.15 2.19 0.21
C ASP A 82 -20.26 3.72 0.15
N GLU A 83 -20.21 4.40 1.30
CA GLU A 83 -20.27 5.86 1.38
C GLU A 83 -19.07 6.57 0.72
N VAL A 84 -17.95 5.87 0.55
CA VAL A 84 -16.75 6.39 -0.13
C VAL A 84 -16.71 5.92 -1.58
N ILE A 85 -16.93 4.62 -1.80
CA ILE A 85 -16.75 3.99 -3.11
C ILE A 85 -17.77 4.49 -4.15
N GLN A 86 -18.92 5.00 -3.71
CA GLN A 86 -19.94 5.58 -4.60
C GLN A 86 -19.40 6.74 -5.45
N PHE A 87 -18.39 7.47 -4.99
CA PHE A 87 -17.79 8.59 -5.69
C PHE A 87 -16.65 8.18 -6.64
N ALA A 88 -16.19 6.93 -6.56
CA ALA A 88 -15.07 6.47 -7.38
C ALA A 88 -15.45 6.41 -8.86
N ASP A 89 -14.59 6.98 -9.71
CA ASP A 89 -14.70 6.88 -11.16
C ASP A 89 -14.28 5.48 -11.63
N ILE A 90 -13.28 4.90 -10.96
CA ILE A 90 -12.80 3.54 -11.23
C ILE A 90 -12.68 2.79 -9.90
N ARG A 91 -13.13 1.53 -9.91
CA ARG A 91 -13.02 0.60 -8.79
C ARG A 91 -12.16 -0.59 -9.20
N GLY A 92 -11.29 -1.05 -8.32
CA GLY A 92 -10.42 -2.18 -8.65
C GLY A 92 -9.49 -2.61 -7.52
N ASP A 93 -8.50 -3.41 -7.90
CA ASP A 93 -7.39 -3.81 -7.05
C ASP A 93 -6.24 -2.79 -7.08
N SER A 94 -5.24 -3.00 -6.22
CA SER A 94 -4.16 -2.07 -5.96
C SER A 94 -3.40 -1.64 -7.22
N PHE A 95 -2.84 -2.60 -7.96
CA PHE A 95 -1.95 -2.29 -9.08
C PHE A 95 -2.72 -1.75 -10.28
N LYS A 96 -3.89 -2.33 -10.55
CA LYS A 96 -4.72 -1.90 -11.66
C LYS A 96 -5.23 -0.47 -11.49
N LEU A 97 -5.58 -0.08 -10.25
CA LEU A 97 -5.94 1.31 -9.97
C LEU A 97 -4.76 2.26 -10.21
N SER A 98 -3.55 1.87 -9.79
CA SER A 98 -2.36 2.68 -10.04
C SER A 98 -2.03 2.82 -11.53
N GLN A 99 -2.28 1.77 -12.34
CA GLN A 99 -2.17 1.85 -13.80
C GLN A 99 -3.20 2.82 -14.40
N HIS A 100 -4.45 2.79 -13.90
CA HIS A 100 -5.47 3.74 -14.36
C HIS A 100 -5.11 5.20 -14.05
N ALA A 101 -4.39 5.47 -12.95
CA ALA A 101 -3.85 6.79 -12.68
C ALA A 101 -2.92 7.25 -13.81
N ALA A 102 -1.97 6.40 -14.20
CA ALA A 102 -1.03 6.67 -15.29
C ALA A 102 -1.71 6.81 -16.66
N ASP A 103 -2.74 6.01 -16.92
CA ASP A 103 -3.48 5.99 -18.19
C ASP A 103 -4.47 7.19 -18.35
N SER A 104 -4.52 8.09 -17.38
CA SER A 104 -5.48 9.21 -17.34
C SER A 104 -4.78 10.57 -17.32
N PRO A 105 -4.11 10.96 -18.40
CA PRO A 105 -3.28 12.17 -18.44
C PRO A 105 -4.07 13.48 -18.28
N ASP A 106 -5.38 13.48 -18.50
CA ASP A 106 -6.22 14.66 -18.34
C ASP A 106 -6.55 14.98 -16.87
N ALA A 107 -6.34 14.02 -15.95
CA ALA A 107 -6.57 14.21 -14.53
C ALA A 107 -5.37 14.93 -13.89
N GLU A 108 -5.59 16.17 -13.48
CA GLU A 108 -4.61 16.98 -12.73
C GLU A 108 -4.49 16.48 -11.27
N PHE A 109 -5.61 16.02 -10.69
CA PHE A 109 -5.71 15.51 -9.33
C PHE A 109 -6.28 14.10 -9.31
N ILE A 110 -5.59 13.19 -8.63
CA ILE A 110 -6.00 11.81 -8.46
C ILE A 110 -6.24 11.57 -6.97
N ILE A 111 -7.51 11.43 -6.57
CA ILE A 111 -7.86 11.06 -5.20
C ILE A 111 -7.83 9.54 -5.08
N PHE A 112 -6.90 9.03 -4.30
CA PHE A 112 -6.75 7.60 -4.13
C PHE A 112 -7.42 7.13 -2.83
N CYS A 113 -8.62 6.57 -2.92
CA CYS A 113 -9.33 5.96 -1.79
C CYS A 113 -8.85 4.51 -1.60
N GLY A 114 -7.76 4.37 -0.89
CA GLY A 114 -7.06 3.12 -0.62
C GLY A 114 -6.09 3.29 0.52
N VAL A 115 -5.00 2.55 0.49
CA VAL A 115 -3.92 2.65 1.48
C VAL A 115 -2.64 3.22 0.86
N HIS A 116 -1.72 3.60 1.72
CA HIS A 116 -0.51 4.36 1.43
C HIS A 116 0.32 3.80 0.26
N PHE A 117 0.71 2.52 0.27
CA PHE A 117 1.56 1.95 -0.78
C PHE A 117 0.89 1.96 -2.18
N MET A 118 -0.44 1.96 -2.24
CA MET A 118 -1.18 2.06 -3.52
C MET A 118 -1.10 3.47 -4.08
N ALA A 119 -1.27 4.47 -3.22
CA ALA A 119 -1.14 5.88 -3.60
C ALA A 119 0.28 6.21 -4.04
N GLU A 120 1.30 5.73 -3.32
CA GLU A 120 2.71 5.84 -3.74
C GLU A 120 2.95 5.24 -5.12
N THR A 121 2.40 4.04 -5.37
CA THR A 121 2.56 3.40 -6.68
C THR A 121 1.84 4.18 -7.79
N ALA A 122 0.66 4.73 -7.50
CA ALA A 122 -0.03 5.60 -8.44
C ALA A 122 0.81 6.84 -8.76
N ASP A 123 1.43 7.46 -7.76
CA ASP A 123 2.30 8.62 -7.92
C ASP A 123 3.56 8.30 -8.76
N ILE A 124 4.20 7.15 -8.49
CA ILE A 124 5.37 6.68 -9.26
C ILE A 124 5.04 6.45 -10.74
N LEU A 125 3.84 5.96 -11.04
CA LEU A 125 3.43 5.63 -12.40
C LEU A 125 2.81 6.81 -13.15
N SER A 126 2.31 7.80 -12.44
CA SER A 126 1.65 8.98 -13.01
C SER A 126 2.65 9.99 -13.59
N ASP A 127 2.14 10.92 -14.41
CA ASP A 127 2.94 12.05 -14.91
C ASP A 127 3.33 12.99 -13.76
N ILE A 128 4.50 13.63 -13.87
CA ILE A 128 5.05 14.54 -12.85
C ILE A 128 4.13 15.73 -12.54
N GLU A 129 3.28 16.11 -13.47
CA GLU A 129 2.32 17.21 -13.29
C GLU A 129 1.05 16.75 -12.57
N GLN A 130 0.77 15.45 -12.51
CA GLN A 130 -0.36 14.87 -11.78
C GLN A 130 -0.08 14.85 -10.28
N LYS A 131 -1.11 15.03 -9.48
CA LYS A 131 -1.00 15.04 -8.01
C LYS A 131 -1.86 13.95 -7.41
N VAL A 132 -1.22 12.92 -6.89
CA VAL A 132 -1.90 11.86 -6.17
C VAL A 132 -2.15 12.28 -4.72
N ILE A 133 -3.39 12.22 -4.30
CA ILE A 133 -3.85 12.65 -2.98
C ILE A 133 -4.44 11.45 -2.25
N LEU A 134 -3.82 11.06 -1.15
CA LEU A 134 -4.35 10.08 -0.21
C LEU A 134 -5.14 10.82 0.88
N PRO A 135 -6.47 10.66 0.96
CA PRO A 135 -7.29 11.40 1.91
C PRO A 135 -6.96 11.13 3.38
N ASN A 136 -6.50 9.92 3.67
CA ASN A 136 -6.01 9.54 5.00
C ASN A 136 -4.58 9.00 4.91
N LEU A 137 -3.61 9.83 5.31
CA LEU A 137 -2.19 9.48 5.29
C LEU A 137 -1.81 8.37 6.28
N THR A 138 -2.68 8.04 7.23
CA THR A 138 -2.46 6.95 8.19
C THR A 138 -3.07 5.62 7.73
N ALA A 139 -3.73 5.61 6.57
CA ALA A 139 -4.26 4.38 6.00
C ALA A 139 -3.11 3.47 5.56
N GLY A 140 -2.71 2.54 6.43
CA GLY A 140 -1.62 1.60 6.26
C GLY A 140 -2.08 0.21 5.83
N CYS A 141 -1.09 -0.66 5.63
CA CYS A 141 -1.28 -2.07 5.34
C CYS A 141 -0.24 -2.85 6.12
N SER A 142 -0.67 -3.74 7.03
CA SER A 142 0.24 -4.51 7.87
C SER A 142 1.31 -5.26 7.07
N MET A 143 0.98 -5.76 5.89
CA MET A 143 1.95 -6.39 5.00
C MET A 143 2.96 -5.38 4.45
N ALA A 144 2.51 -4.20 3.99
CA ALA A 144 3.41 -3.19 3.43
C ALA A 144 4.30 -2.53 4.48
N ASP A 145 3.84 -2.50 5.71
CA ASP A 145 4.46 -1.80 6.82
C ASP A 145 5.33 -2.72 7.71
N MET A 146 5.39 -4.05 7.41
CA MET A 146 6.14 -5.00 8.23
C MET A 146 7.66 -4.92 8.03
N ALA A 147 8.13 -4.50 6.88
CA ALA A 147 9.54 -4.30 6.60
C ALA A 147 9.89 -2.81 6.59
N HIS A 148 10.79 -2.40 7.48
CA HIS A 148 11.31 -1.05 7.52
C HIS A 148 12.52 -0.92 6.60
N ILE A 149 12.63 0.19 5.89
CA ILE A 149 13.72 0.40 4.91
C ILE A 149 15.10 0.31 5.54
N ASP A 150 15.28 0.80 6.75
CA ASP A 150 16.58 0.75 7.44
C ASP A 150 17.01 -0.69 7.70
N ASP A 151 16.11 -1.55 8.19
CA ASP A 151 16.38 -2.98 8.43
C ASP A 151 16.67 -3.72 7.11
N VAL A 152 15.96 -3.34 6.05
CA VAL A 152 16.18 -3.92 4.71
C VAL A 152 17.52 -3.51 4.13
N LEU A 153 17.97 -2.27 4.33
CA LEU A 153 19.30 -1.79 3.90
C LEU A 153 20.40 -2.52 4.64
N ASP A 154 20.30 -2.67 5.96
CA ASP A 154 21.27 -3.42 6.77
C ASP A 154 21.36 -4.88 6.30
N CYS A 155 20.22 -5.53 6.07
CA CYS A 155 20.16 -6.90 5.55
C CYS A 155 20.77 -6.99 4.13
N TRP A 156 20.51 -6.01 3.27
CA TRP A 156 21.04 -5.96 1.92
C TRP A 156 22.56 -5.85 1.91
N ASP A 157 23.11 -4.97 2.74
CA ASP A 157 24.54 -4.77 2.88
C ASP A 157 25.24 -6.04 3.38
N ASP A 158 24.70 -6.68 4.43
CA ASP A 158 25.21 -7.94 4.96
C ASP A 158 25.20 -9.08 3.91
N LEU A 159 24.08 -9.20 3.17
CA LEU A 159 23.96 -10.23 2.13
C LEU A 159 24.93 -10.01 0.97
N THR A 160 25.11 -8.78 0.53
CA THR A 160 26.02 -8.46 -0.59
C THR A 160 27.48 -8.58 -0.20
N GLU A 161 27.84 -8.24 1.05
CA GLU A 161 29.19 -8.45 1.59
C GLU A 161 29.55 -9.95 1.64
N ILE A 162 28.63 -10.80 2.08
CA ILE A 162 28.88 -12.24 2.26
C ILE A 162 28.82 -13.02 0.93
N LEU A 163 27.85 -12.69 0.07
CA LEU A 163 27.50 -13.48 -1.10
C LEU A 163 28.03 -12.87 -2.42
N GLY A 164 28.38 -11.61 -2.40
CA GLY A 164 28.76 -10.82 -3.59
C GLY A 164 27.56 -10.14 -4.25
N GLU A 165 27.79 -8.94 -4.80
CA GLU A 165 26.78 -8.02 -5.34
C GLU A 165 25.84 -8.61 -6.40
N ASN A 166 26.26 -9.62 -7.16
CA ASN A 166 25.45 -10.19 -8.24
C ASN A 166 24.82 -11.54 -7.89
N SER A 167 24.94 -11.99 -6.64
CA SER A 167 24.43 -13.30 -6.22
C SER A 167 23.01 -13.27 -5.70
N VAL A 168 22.56 -12.10 -5.27
CA VAL A 168 21.23 -11.89 -4.66
C VAL A 168 20.43 -10.90 -5.48
N ILE A 169 19.22 -11.28 -5.85
CA ILE A 169 18.28 -10.39 -6.55
C ILE A 169 17.23 -9.92 -5.57
N PRO A 170 17.09 -8.60 -5.31
CA PRO A 170 16.04 -8.10 -4.45
C PRO A 170 14.71 -8.12 -5.21
N MET A 171 13.70 -8.69 -4.60
CA MET A 171 12.35 -8.76 -5.15
C MET A 171 11.33 -8.36 -4.11
N THR A 172 10.42 -7.49 -4.47
CA THR A 172 9.37 -7.09 -3.54
C THR A 172 7.98 -7.35 -4.08
N TYR A 173 7.09 -7.71 -3.17
CA TYR A 173 5.67 -7.76 -3.47
C TYR A 173 5.10 -6.34 -3.55
N MET A 174 4.08 -6.14 -4.35
CA MET A 174 3.43 -4.85 -4.58
C MET A 174 3.06 -4.11 -3.29
N ASN A 175 2.66 -4.86 -2.25
CA ASN A 175 2.35 -4.35 -0.93
C ASN A 175 3.64 -4.08 -0.14
N SER A 176 4.36 -3.07 -0.55
CA SER A 176 5.59 -2.56 0.08
C SER A 176 5.68 -1.05 -0.11
N THR A 177 6.52 -0.39 0.66
CA THR A 177 6.74 1.06 0.54
C THR A 177 7.47 1.41 -0.76
N ALA A 178 7.35 2.66 -1.20
CA ALA A 178 8.10 3.18 -2.35
C ALA A 178 9.62 3.06 -2.16
N ALA A 179 10.10 3.23 -0.94
CA ALA A 179 11.52 3.09 -0.59
C ALA A 179 12.05 1.68 -0.87
N ILE A 180 11.31 0.63 -0.48
CA ILE A 180 11.67 -0.77 -0.78
C ILE A 180 11.62 -1.05 -2.28
N LYS A 181 10.62 -0.51 -2.99
CA LYS A 181 10.54 -0.63 -4.45
C LYS A 181 11.73 0.03 -5.14
N SER A 182 12.18 1.20 -4.64
CA SER A 182 13.36 1.91 -5.14
C SER A 182 14.62 1.08 -4.94
N LEU A 183 14.85 0.54 -3.75
CA LEU A 183 15.97 -0.36 -3.46
C LEU A 183 15.99 -1.55 -4.43
N CYS A 184 14.86 -2.19 -4.66
CA CYS A 184 14.77 -3.28 -5.64
C CYS A 184 15.16 -2.81 -7.05
N GLY A 185 14.63 -1.67 -7.50
CA GLY A 185 14.90 -1.12 -8.83
C GLY A 185 16.36 -0.73 -9.02
N GLU A 186 16.98 -0.08 -8.05
CA GLU A 186 18.37 0.37 -8.07
C GLU A 186 19.35 -0.80 -8.10
N ASN A 187 18.97 -1.93 -7.51
CA ASN A 187 19.82 -3.13 -7.42
C ASN A 187 19.41 -4.23 -8.42
N GLY A 188 18.77 -3.85 -9.52
CA GLY A 188 18.45 -4.77 -10.61
C GLY A 188 17.37 -5.81 -10.28
N GLY A 189 16.57 -5.53 -9.28
CA GLY A 189 15.46 -6.36 -8.83
C GLY A 189 14.14 -6.08 -9.54
N ILE A 190 13.05 -6.59 -8.96
CA ILE A 190 11.71 -6.52 -9.57
C ILE A 190 10.60 -6.40 -8.52
N VAL A 191 9.50 -5.77 -8.90
CA VAL A 191 8.25 -5.77 -8.13
C VAL A 191 7.31 -6.82 -8.71
N CYS A 192 6.69 -7.64 -7.86
CA CYS A 192 5.71 -8.63 -8.27
C CYS A 192 4.34 -8.43 -7.63
N THR A 193 3.35 -9.09 -8.21
CA THR A 193 1.99 -9.24 -7.69
C THR A 193 1.63 -10.73 -7.67
N SER A 194 0.50 -11.09 -7.06
CA SER A 194 0.05 -12.50 -7.06
C SER A 194 -0.12 -13.08 -8.49
N SER A 195 -0.48 -12.25 -9.46
CA SER A 195 -0.74 -12.71 -10.82
C SER A 195 0.50 -13.00 -11.63
N ASN A 196 1.65 -12.38 -11.30
CA ASN A 196 2.90 -12.55 -12.04
C ASN A 196 4.06 -13.09 -11.19
N ALA A 197 3.80 -13.50 -9.94
CA ALA A 197 4.83 -13.95 -9.01
C ALA A 197 5.71 -15.07 -9.61
N SER A 198 5.09 -16.11 -10.21
CA SER A 198 5.86 -17.22 -10.83
C SER A 198 6.85 -16.72 -11.87
N ALA A 199 6.40 -15.90 -12.81
CA ALA A 199 7.26 -15.34 -13.85
C ALA A 199 8.35 -14.42 -13.29
N ALA A 200 8.03 -13.67 -12.22
CA ALA A 200 8.99 -12.81 -11.54
C ALA A 200 10.10 -13.62 -10.84
N PHE A 201 9.74 -14.74 -10.18
CA PHE A 201 10.71 -15.65 -9.59
C PHE A 201 11.59 -16.33 -10.65
N ASP A 202 10.99 -16.82 -11.74
CA ASP A 202 11.76 -17.41 -12.85
C ASP A 202 12.76 -16.39 -13.41
N TRP A 203 12.32 -15.17 -13.66
CA TRP A 203 13.19 -14.08 -14.13
C TRP A 203 14.31 -13.74 -13.13
N ALA A 204 14.04 -13.72 -11.83
CA ALA A 204 15.03 -13.41 -10.81
C ALA A 204 16.07 -14.52 -10.70
N PHE A 205 15.68 -15.79 -10.76
CA PHE A 205 16.59 -16.94 -10.76
C PHE A 205 17.42 -17.11 -12.04
N GLU A 206 17.01 -16.48 -13.16
CA GLU A 206 17.87 -16.37 -14.34
C GLU A 206 19.03 -15.38 -14.16
N LYS A 207 18.91 -14.45 -13.18
CA LYS A 207 19.88 -13.38 -12.94
C LYS A 207 20.77 -13.61 -11.73
N GLY A 208 20.29 -14.31 -10.73
CA GLY A 208 21.03 -14.59 -9.51
C GLY A 208 20.66 -15.92 -8.88
N ASP A 209 21.54 -16.42 -8.02
CA ASP A 209 21.37 -17.71 -7.36
C ASP A 209 20.38 -17.64 -6.16
N LYS A 210 20.13 -16.44 -5.66
CA LYS A 210 19.33 -16.17 -4.46
C LYS A 210 18.42 -14.97 -4.66
N ILE A 211 17.34 -14.95 -3.93
CA ILE A 211 16.37 -13.85 -3.94
C ILE A 211 16.18 -13.35 -2.49
N LEU A 212 16.35 -12.04 -2.30
CA LEU A 212 15.81 -11.37 -1.11
C LEU A 212 14.39 -10.95 -1.44
N PHE A 213 13.41 -11.65 -0.85
CA PHE A 213 11.99 -11.39 -1.10
C PHE A 213 11.37 -10.57 0.03
N LEU A 214 10.77 -9.44 -0.31
CA LEU A 214 10.21 -8.45 0.61
C LEU A 214 8.72 -8.21 0.32
N PRO A 215 7.92 -7.69 1.28
CA PRO A 215 8.32 -7.52 2.69
C PRO A 215 8.32 -8.85 3.44
N ASP A 216 9.12 -8.93 4.46
CA ASP A 216 9.17 -10.04 5.42
C ASP A 216 9.52 -9.47 6.81
N GLN A 217 9.25 -10.25 7.91
CA GLN A 217 9.57 -9.87 9.29
C GLN A 217 10.95 -10.35 9.70
#